data_700235010666a929dab22397662be4d7
#
_entry.id   700235010666a929dab22397662be4d7
#
_cell.length_a   1.000
_cell.length_b   1.000
_cell.length_c   1.000
_cell.angle_alpha   90.00
_cell.angle_beta   90.00
_cell.angle_gamma   90.00
#
_symmetry.space_group_name_H-M   'P 1'
#
loop_
_entity.id
_entity.type
_entity.pdbx_description
1 polymer ?
#
loop_
_entity_poly.entity_id
_entity_poly.type
_entity_poly.pdbx_seq_one_letter_code
_entity_poly.pdbx_strand_id
1 'polypeptide(L)'
;HQPLFTRWRKEDEEAVNKAMRATGISDLALQSVDTLSGGQRQRAWIAMVLAQETAIMLLDEPTTWLDISHQIDLLELLSELNREKGYTLAAVLHDLNQACRYATHLIALRDGRIVAEGAPKEIVTADLIERIYGLRCTIIEDPVAHTPLVVPLGRR
;
A
#
# COMPACT_ATOMS: atom_id res chain seq x y z
N HIS A 1 -11.79 -22.15 2.90
CA HIS A 1 -12.21 -22.90 1.71
C HIS A 1 -13.74 -23.07 1.73
N GLN A 2 -14.46 -22.12 1.15
CA GLN A 2 -15.88 -22.31 0.87
C GLN A 2 -16.01 -23.22 -0.37
N PRO A 3 -16.93 -24.19 -0.39
CA PRO A 3 -17.20 -24.98 -1.58
C PRO A 3 -17.73 -24.07 -2.71
N LEU A 4 -17.35 -24.37 -3.96
CA LEU A 4 -17.62 -23.62 -5.20
C LEU A 4 -19.10 -23.29 -5.49
N PHE A 5 -20.04 -23.71 -4.64
CA PHE A 5 -21.50 -23.53 -4.76
C PHE A 5 -22.14 -23.04 -3.45
N THR A 6 -21.42 -22.29 -2.61
CA THR A 6 -22.02 -21.72 -1.41
C THR A 6 -22.97 -20.57 -1.82
N ARG A 7 -24.23 -20.70 -1.43
CA ARG A 7 -25.25 -19.67 -1.65
C ARG A 7 -24.81 -18.39 -0.91
N TRP A 8 -24.85 -17.23 -1.59
CA TRP A 8 -24.63 -15.92 -1.02
C TRP A 8 -25.42 -15.74 0.29
N ARG A 9 -24.75 -15.40 1.37
CA ARG A 9 -25.33 -15.26 2.70
C ARG A 9 -25.42 -13.79 3.08
N LYS A 10 -26.21 -13.51 4.09
CA LYS A 10 -26.37 -12.17 4.63
C LYS A 10 -25.04 -11.63 5.21
N GLU A 11 -24.26 -12.50 5.83
CA GLU A 11 -22.94 -12.18 6.38
C GLU A 11 -21.96 -11.75 5.26
N ASP A 12 -22.02 -12.39 4.10
CA ASP A 12 -21.19 -12.05 2.93
C ASP A 12 -21.56 -10.65 2.41
N GLU A 13 -22.87 -10.32 2.37
CA GLU A 13 -23.35 -9.01 1.98
C GLU A 13 -22.93 -7.91 2.98
N GLU A 14 -22.99 -8.20 4.27
CA GLU A 14 -22.54 -7.29 5.33
C GLU A 14 -21.03 -7.01 5.22
N ALA A 15 -20.20 -8.05 4.98
CA ALA A 15 -18.76 -7.91 4.79
C ALA A 15 -18.43 -7.04 3.58
N VAL A 16 -19.08 -7.28 2.44
CA VAL A 16 -18.90 -6.46 1.22
C VAL A 16 -19.31 -5.02 1.46
N ASN A 17 -20.49 -4.78 2.05
CA ASN A 17 -20.96 -3.42 2.33
C ASN A 17 -20.02 -2.67 3.30
N LYS A 18 -19.47 -3.36 4.30
CA LYS A 18 -18.46 -2.81 5.23
C LYS A 18 -17.18 -2.45 4.49
N ALA A 19 -16.69 -3.32 3.61
CA ALA A 19 -15.50 -3.09 2.81
C ALA A 19 -15.68 -1.91 1.84
N MET A 20 -16.82 -1.81 1.16
CA MET A 20 -17.14 -0.69 0.27
C MET A 20 -17.22 0.65 1.00
N ARG A 21 -17.78 0.67 2.21
CA ARG A 21 -17.78 1.87 3.06
C ARG A 21 -16.36 2.26 3.46
N ALA A 22 -15.53 1.29 3.85
CA ALA A 22 -14.16 1.52 4.29
C ALA A 22 -13.27 2.09 3.16
N THR A 23 -13.58 1.76 1.91
CA THR A 23 -12.85 2.23 0.73
C THR A 23 -13.52 3.43 0.03
N GLY A 24 -14.65 3.91 0.53
CA GLY A 24 -15.35 5.09 0.00
C GLY A 24 -15.97 4.89 -1.39
N ILE A 25 -16.43 3.65 -1.71
CA ILE A 25 -17.02 3.32 -3.03
C ILE A 25 -18.47 2.80 -2.94
N SER A 26 -19.16 3.05 -1.83
CA SER A 26 -20.53 2.57 -1.65
C SER A 26 -21.47 3.01 -2.76
N ASP A 27 -21.30 4.23 -3.27
CA ASP A 27 -22.12 4.80 -4.35
C ASP A 27 -21.91 4.12 -5.70
N LEU A 28 -20.86 3.32 -5.82
CA LEU A 28 -20.49 2.60 -7.03
C LEU A 28 -20.95 1.13 -7.03
N ALA A 29 -21.69 0.69 -6.01
CA ALA A 29 -22.06 -0.71 -5.77
C ALA A 29 -22.76 -1.39 -6.95
N LEU A 30 -23.50 -0.65 -7.75
CA LEU A 30 -24.26 -1.17 -8.91
C LEU A 30 -23.57 -0.88 -10.26
N GLN A 31 -22.38 -0.27 -10.24
CA GLN A 31 -21.64 0.00 -11.47
C GLN A 31 -20.75 -1.19 -11.85
N SER A 32 -20.62 -1.42 -13.15
CA SER A 32 -19.65 -2.39 -13.67
C SER A 32 -18.23 -1.91 -13.41
N VAL A 33 -17.35 -2.81 -12.97
CA VAL A 33 -15.92 -2.51 -12.74
C VAL A 33 -15.24 -1.94 -13.98
N ASP A 34 -15.67 -2.31 -15.17
CA ASP A 34 -15.12 -1.83 -16.45
C ASP A 34 -15.41 -0.35 -16.70
N THR A 35 -16.45 0.21 -16.07
CA THR A 35 -16.84 1.62 -16.20
C THR A 35 -16.17 2.53 -15.16
N LEU A 36 -15.47 1.94 -14.18
CA LEU A 36 -14.79 2.68 -13.13
C LEU A 36 -13.51 3.35 -13.62
N SER A 37 -13.20 4.54 -13.08
CA SER A 37 -11.88 5.15 -13.24
C SER A 37 -10.77 4.27 -12.64
N GLY A 38 -9.51 4.53 -12.98
CA GLY A 38 -8.37 3.79 -12.43
C GLY A 38 -8.36 3.76 -10.90
N GLY A 39 -8.51 4.92 -10.27
CA GLY A 39 -8.56 5.04 -8.80
C GLY A 39 -9.78 4.36 -8.17
N GLN A 40 -10.97 4.48 -8.79
CA GLN A 40 -12.17 3.78 -8.32
C GLN A 40 -12.02 2.27 -8.42
N ARG A 41 -11.45 1.77 -9.52
CA ARG A 41 -11.16 0.35 -9.72
C ARG A 41 -10.17 -0.17 -8.67
N GLN A 42 -9.14 0.60 -8.36
CA GLN A 42 -8.17 0.23 -7.32
C GLN A 42 -8.84 0.14 -5.95
N ARG A 43 -9.70 1.11 -5.58
CA ARG A 43 -10.49 1.07 -4.34
C ARG A 43 -11.44 -0.13 -4.32
N ALA A 44 -12.02 -0.53 -5.45
CA ALA A 44 -12.86 -1.72 -5.56
C ALA A 44 -12.05 -3.01 -5.32
N TRP A 45 -10.81 -3.09 -5.82
CA TRP A 45 -9.94 -4.24 -5.53
C TRP A 45 -9.56 -4.31 -4.05
N ILE A 46 -9.24 -3.17 -3.41
CA ILE A 46 -8.99 -3.16 -1.96
C ILE A 46 -10.25 -3.57 -1.19
N ALA A 47 -11.45 -3.10 -1.59
CA ALA A 47 -12.70 -3.53 -0.99
C ALA A 47 -12.91 -5.05 -1.11
N MET A 48 -12.58 -5.64 -2.26
CA MET A 48 -12.66 -7.09 -2.47
C MET A 48 -11.72 -7.86 -1.54
N VAL A 49 -10.51 -7.35 -1.29
CA VAL A 49 -9.58 -7.94 -0.32
C VAL A 49 -10.10 -7.79 1.10
N LEU A 50 -10.61 -6.61 1.47
CA LEU A 50 -11.18 -6.35 2.80
C LEU A 50 -12.41 -7.22 3.09
N ALA A 51 -13.25 -7.49 2.08
CA ALA A 51 -14.43 -8.34 2.22
C ALA A 51 -14.10 -9.80 2.56
N GLN A 52 -12.84 -10.22 2.39
CA GLN A 52 -12.39 -11.55 2.83
C GLN A 52 -12.18 -11.62 4.35
N GLU A 53 -12.25 -10.50 5.06
CA GLU A 53 -12.09 -10.36 6.51
C GLU A 53 -10.83 -11.04 7.08
N THR A 54 -9.74 -11.05 6.30
CA THR A 54 -8.44 -11.54 6.75
C THR A 54 -7.72 -10.49 7.60
N ALA A 55 -7.00 -10.92 8.63
CA ALA A 55 -6.23 -10.02 9.49
C ALA A 55 -4.99 -9.44 8.78
N ILE A 56 -4.51 -10.10 7.73
CA ILE A 56 -3.31 -9.71 6.97
C ILE A 56 -3.70 -9.54 5.51
N MET A 57 -3.30 -8.44 4.92
CA MET A 57 -3.43 -8.16 3.49
C MET A 57 -2.05 -8.08 2.83
N LEU A 58 -1.90 -8.77 1.71
CA LEU A 58 -0.70 -8.73 0.88
C LEU A 58 -1.04 -8.00 -0.42
N LEU A 59 -0.33 -6.93 -0.71
CA LEU A 59 -0.55 -6.06 -1.86
C LEU A 59 0.73 -6.02 -2.71
N ASP A 60 0.62 -6.53 -3.93
CA ASP A 60 1.73 -6.51 -4.87
C ASP A 60 1.59 -5.29 -5.77
N GLU A 61 2.52 -4.33 -5.63
CA GLU A 61 2.60 -3.09 -6.40
C GLU A 61 1.26 -2.32 -6.51
N PRO A 62 0.57 -2.01 -5.42
CA PRO A 62 -0.79 -1.48 -5.48
C PRO A 62 -0.87 -0.06 -6.07
N THR A 63 0.26 0.65 -6.18
CA THR A 63 0.35 2.01 -6.74
C THR A 63 0.73 2.06 -8.21
N THR A 64 1.10 0.91 -8.81
CA THR A 64 1.50 0.84 -10.22
C THR A 64 0.32 1.21 -11.14
N TRP A 65 0.60 1.95 -12.20
CA TRP A 65 -0.38 2.47 -13.18
C TRP A 65 -1.36 3.53 -12.66
N LEU A 66 -1.16 4.05 -11.46
CA LEU A 66 -1.89 5.18 -10.93
C LEU A 66 -1.12 6.49 -11.16
N ASP A 67 -1.83 7.57 -11.41
CA ASP A 67 -1.24 8.90 -11.32
C ASP A 67 -0.91 9.26 -9.84
N ILE A 68 -0.12 10.29 -9.64
CA ILE A 68 0.42 10.62 -8.33
C ILE A 68 -0.67 10.92 -7.29
N SER A 69 -1.78 11.54 -7.69
CA SER A 69 -2.87 11.85 -6.76
C SER A 69 -3.55 10.58 -6.27
N HIS A 70 -3.86 9.65 -7.17
CA HIS A 70 -4.47 8.37 -6.82
C HIS A 70 -3.52 7.45 -6.04
N GLN A 71 -2.19 7.53 -6.29
CA GLN A 71 -1.21 6.82 -5.46
C GLN A 71 -1.27 7.30 -4.01
N ILE A 72 -1.27 8.61 -3.79
CA ILE A 72 -1.34 9.20 -2.46
C ILE A 72 -2.66 8.83 -1.77
N ASP A 73 -3.80 9.02 -2.45
CA ASP A 73 -5.12 8.65 -1.92
C ASP A 73 -5.19 7.18 -1.48
N LEU A 74 -4.56 6.29 -2.25
CA LEU A 74 -4.50 4.87 -1.92
C LEU A 74 -3.63 4.61 -0.69
N LEU A 75 -2.43 5.19 -0.64
CA LEU A 75 -1.51 4.99 0.48
C LEU A 75 -2.06 5.58 1.79
N GLU A 76 -2.75 6.70 1.72
CA GLU A 76 -3.49 7.26 2.86
C GLU A 76 -4.60 6.31 3.33
N LEU A 77 -5.42 5.78 2.41
CA LEU A 77 -6.43 4.78 2.75
C LEU A 77 -5.81 3.55 3.44
N LEU A 78 -4.71 3.01 2.91
CA LEU A 78 -4.03 1.86 3.51
C LEU A 78 -3.47 2.19 4.90
N SER A 79 -2.91 3.39 5.08
CA SER A 79 -2.44 3.86 6.39
C SER A 79 -3.57 4.00 7.40
N GLU A 80 -4.73 4.52 6.99
CA GLU A 80 -5.94 4.61 7.84
C GLU A 80 -6.45 3.23 8.24
N LEU A 81 -6.52 2.29 7.30
CA LEU A 81 -6.92 0.91 7.57
C LEU A 81 -6.00 0.23 8.60
N ASN A 82 -4.70 0.46 8.51
CA ASN A 82 -3.76 -0.03 9.51
C ASN A 82 -3.98 0.63 10.88
N ARG A 83 -3.96 1.96 10.92
CA ARG A 83 -3.99 2.74 12.16
C ARG A 83 -5.33 2.64 12.91
N GLU A 84 -6.46 2.74 12.17
CA GLU A 84 -7.79 2.86 12.78
C GLU A 84 -8.54 1.53 12.87
N LYS A 85 -8.26 0.62 11.96
CA LYS A 85 -8.94 -0.68 11.89
C LYS A 85 -8.08 -1.86 12.31
N GLY A 86 -6.78 -1.64 12.55
CA GLY A 86 -5.84 -2.66 13.02
C GLY A 86 -5.47 -3.73 11.99
N TYR A 87 -5.68 -3.47 10.69
CA TYR A 87 -5.23 -4.41 9.65
C TYR A 87 -3.71 -4.43 9.55
N THR A 88 -3.13 -5.61 9.41
CA THR A 88 -1.72 -5.75 9.02
C THR A 88 -1.62 -5.76 7.50
N LEU A 89 -0.85 -4.82 6.95
CA LEU A 89 -0.68 -4.62 5.51
C LEU A 89 0.78 -4.85 5.15
N ALA A 90 1.04 -5.74 4.20
CA ALA A 90 2.35 -5.85 3.56
C ALA A 90 2.21 -5.49 2.09
N ALA A 91 2.92 -4.46 1.65
CA ALA A 91 2.85 -3.95 0.29
C ALA A 91 4.25 -3.89 -0.35
N VAL A 92 4.35 -4.30 -1.61
CA VAL A 92 5.52 -4.04 -2.44
C VAL A 92 5.36 -2.66 -3.05
N LEU A 93 6.32 -1.77 -2.79
CA LEU A 93 6.32 -0.40 -3.32
C LEU A 93 7.63 -0.13 -4.08
N HIS A 94 7.53 0.60 -5.19
CA HIS A 94 8.68 1.00 -5.98
C HIS A 94 9.20 2.39 -5.63
N ASP A 95 8.31 3.27 -5.16
CA ASP A 95 8.71 4.61 -4.71
C ASP A 95 9.22 4.54 -3.27
N LEU A 96 10.52 4.77 -3.14
CA LEU A 96 11.22 4.70 -1.86
C LEU A 96 10.75 5.79 -0.88
N ASN A 97 10.41 6.98 -1.38
CA ASN A 97 9.95 8.08 -0.54
C ASN A 97 8.52 7.84 -0.05
N GLN A 98 7.65 7.26 -0.90
CA GLN A 98 6.34 6.80 -0.47
C GLN A 98 6.46 5.67 0.57
N ALA A 99 7.35 4.70 0.35
CA ALA A 99 7.59 3.64 1.33
C ALA A 99 8.07 4.22 2.69
N CYS A 100 9.00 5.17 2.69
CA CYS A 100 9.45 5.83 3.91
C CYS A 100 8.34 6.61 4.62
N ARG A 101 7.43 7.22 3.85
CA ARG A 101 6.37 8.09 4.39
C ARG A 101 5.22 7.32 5.02
N TYR A 102 4.81 6.20 4.41
CA TYR A 102 3.59 5.49 4.78
C TYR A 102 3.84 4.18 5.54
N ALA A 103 5.01 3.57 5.43
CA ALA A 103 5.28 2.34 6.13
C ALA A 103 5.71 2.58 7.59
N THR A 104 5.20 1.76 8.49
CA THR A 104 5.67 1.68 9.88
C THR A 104 6.93 0.82 10.00
N HIS A 105 7.10 -0.13 9.08
CA HIS A 105 8.21 -1.06 9.03
C HIS A 105 8.58 -1.33 7.57
N LEU A 106 9.85 -1.32 7.24
CA LEU A 106 10.37 -1.63 5.92
C LEU A 106 11.17 -2.94 5.96
N ILE A 107 11.01 -3.72 4.90
CA ILE A 107 11.84 -4.89 4.61
C ILE A 107 12.52 -4.64 3.27
N ALA A 108 13.82 -4.42 3.29
CA ALA A 108 14.61 -4.16 2.09
C ALA A 108 15.23 -5.47 1.57
N LEU A 109 14.92 -5.79 0.31
CA LEU A 109 15.40 -7.01 -0.34
C LEU A 109 16.38 -6.68 -1.46
N ARG A 110 17.41 -7.52 -1.58
CA ARG A 110 18.31 -7.53 -2.74
C ARG A 110 18.71 -8.98 -3.06
N ASP A 111 18.68 -9.34 -4.33
CA ASP A 111 19.07 -10.69 -4.79
C ASP A 111 18.37 -11.83 -4.00
N GLY A 112 17.08 -11.65 -3.69
CA GLY A 112 16.27 -12.63 -2.96
C GLY A 112 16.58 -12.75 -1.47
N ARG A 113 17.36 -11.81 -0.89
CA ARG A 113 17.74 -11.80 0.53
C ARG A 113 17.31 -10.50 1.20
N ILE A 114 16.90 -10.60 2.46
CA ILE A 114 16.69 -9.43 3.31
C ILE A 114 18.05 -8.83 3.64
N VAL A 115 18.25 -7.56 3.30
CA VAL A 115 19.48 -6.81 3.56
C VAL A 115 19.36 -5.82 4.70
N ALA A 116 18.13 -5.38 5.00
CA ALA A 116 17.79 -4.57 6.17
C ALA A 116 16.29 -4.70 6.45
N GLU A 117 15.91 -4.58 7.72
CA GLU A 117 14.52 -4.46 8.16
C GLU A 117 14.43 -3.58 9.40
N GLY A 118 13.34 -2.83 9.55
CA GLY A 118 13.12 -1.93 10.68
C GLY A 118 12.28 -0.71 10.32
N ALA A 119 12.14 0.20 11.26
CA ALA A 119 11.45 1.46 11.01
C ALA A 119 12.21 2.31 9.98
N PRO A 120 11.53 3.05 9.08
CA PRO A 120 12.19 3.87 8.06
C PRO A 120 13.30 4.75 8.61
N LYS A 121 13.07 5.43 9.74
CA LYS A 121 14.05 6.31 10.39
C LYS A 121 15.33 5.61 10.88
N GLU A 122 15.22 4.31 11.15
CA GLU A 122 16.33 3.52 11.70
C GLU A 122 17.21 2.94 10.60
N ILE A 123 16.59 2.51 9.49
CA ILE A 123 17.30 1.73 8.48
C ILE A 123 17.64 2.50 7.21
N VAL A 124 16.89 3.56 6.87
CA VAL A 124 17.10 4.28 5.60
C VAL A 124 18.28 5.23 5.72
N THR A 125 19.42 4.79 5.20
CA THR A 125 20.68 5.55 5.16
C THR A 125 21.19 5.62 3.73
N ALA A 126 22.06 6.60 3.44
CA ALA A 126 22.70 6.73 2.13
C ALA A 126 23.46 5.46 1.74
N ASP A 127 24.16 4.85 2.70
CA ASP A 127 24.92 3.61 2.49
C ASP A 127 24.00 2.43 2.16
N LEU A 128 22.81 2.31 2.81
CA LEU A 128 21.85 1.27 2.49
C LEU A 128 21.32 1.45 1.08
N ILE A 129 20.95 2.69 0.69
CA ILE A 129 20.44 3.00 -0.65
C ILE A 129 21.48 2.71 -1.72
N GLU A 130 22.74 3.10 -1.51
CA GLU A 130 23.83 2.79 -2.43
C GLU A 130 24.06 1.29 -2.54
N ARG A 131 24.02 0.57 -1.43
CA ARG A 131 24.17 -0.90 -1.42
C ARG A 131 23.04 -1.62 -2.15
N ILE A 132 21.77 -1.15 -2.04
CA ILE A 132 20.62 -1.82 -2.66
C ILE A 132 20.50 -1.46 -4.13
N TYR A 133 20.55 -0.16 -4.44
CA TYR A 133 20.22 0.39 -5.77
C TYR A 133 21.44 0.81 -6.59
N GLY A 134 22.63 0.84 -5.98
CA GLY A 134 23.81 1.42 -6.62
C GLY A 134 23.68 2.94 -6.85
N LEU A 135 22.85 3.61 -6.06
CA LEU A 135 22.48 5.01 -6.22
C LEU A 135 23.03 5.84 -5.07
N ARG A 136 23.90 6.81 -5.40
CA ARG A 136 24.35 7.82 -4.42
C ARG A 136 23.22 8.80 -4.12
N CYS A 137 22.98 9.06 -2.86
CA CYS A 137 21.93 9.97 -2.41
C CYS A 137 22.31 10.73 -1.15
N THR A 138 21.55 11.76 -0.86
CA THR A 138 21.49 12.42 0.45
C THR A 138 20.16 12.07 1.09
N ILE A 139 20.16 11.80 2.39
CA ILE A 139 18.93 11.62 3.16
C ILE A 139 18.64 12.94 3.89
N ILE A 140 17.46 13.48 3.69
CA ILE A 140 16.95 14.65 4.42
C ILE A 140 15.65 14.26 5.13
N GLU A 141 15.16 15.11 6.02
CA GLU A 141 13.86 14.93 6.63
C GLU A 141 12.75 15.42 5.70
N ASP A 142 11.70 14.61 5.50
CA ASP A 142 10.46 15.05 4.86
C ASP A 142 9.81 16.13 5.75
N PRO A 143 9.60 17.36 5.24
CA PRO A 143 9.09 18.46 6.05
C PRO A 143 7.64 18.30 6.49
N VAL A 144 6.91 17.33 5.95
CA VAL A 144 5.49 17.07 6.24
C VAL A 144 5.32 15.84 7.11
N ALA A 145 5.92 14.72 6.71
CA ALA A 145 5.77 13.44 7.39
C ALA A 145 6.85 13.19 8.46
N HIS A 146 7.91 14.02 8.49
CA HIS A 146 9.06 13.85 9.37
C HIS A 146 9.74 12.47 9.25
N THR A 147 9.67 11.87 8.06
CA THR A 147 10.30 10.60 7.71
C THR A 147 11.53 10.84 6.83
N PRO A 148 12.40 9.83 6.60
CA PRO A 148 13.49 9.97 5.66
C PRO A 148 13.00 10.27 4.24
N LEU A 149 13.59 11.26 3.59
CA LEU A 149 13.40 11.59 2.18
C LEU A 149 14.71 11.36 1.44
N VAL A 150 14.69 10.44 0.49
CA VAL A 150 15.86 10.10 -0.32
C VAL A 150 15.96 11.05 -1.50
N VAL A 151 17.03 11.82 -1.55
CA VAL A 151 17.33 12.77 -2.65
C VAL A 151 18.50 12.22 -3.47
N PRO A 152 18.26 11.69 -4.68
CA PRO A 152 19.32 11.16 -5.53
C PRO A 152 20.34 12.23 -5.90
N LEU A 153 21.63 11.88 -5.83
CA LEU A 153 22.69 12.68 -6.40
C LEU A 153 22.84 12.27 -7.88
N GLY A 154 22.87 13.25 -8.77
CA GLY A 154 23.05 12.99 -10.21
C GLY A 154 24.27 12.12 -10.50
N ARG A 155 24.26 11.39 -11.60
CA ARG A 155 25.46 10.69 -12.13
C ARG A 155 26.45 11.77 -12.56
N ARG A 156 27.63 11.80 -11.93
CA ARG A 156 28.79 12.52 -12.49
C ARG A 156 29.48 11.65 -13.52
#